data_36a789c8f6ab788e43dd1b4680d33457
#
_entry.id   36a789c8f6ab788e43dd1b4680d33457
#
_cell.length_a   1.000
_cell.length_b   1.000
_cell.length_c   1.000
_cell.angle_alpha   90.00
_cell.angle_beta   90.00
_cell.angle_gamma   90.00
#
_symmetry.space_group_name_H-M   'P 1'
#
loop_
_entity.id
_entity.type
_entity.pdbx_description
1 polymer ?
#
loop_
_entity_poly.entity_id
_entity_poly.type
_entity_poly.pdbx_seq_one_letter_code
_entity_poly.pdbx_strand_id
1 'polypeptide(L)'
;MAETRPLRLAVLLSGSGRTLENLIERVDGGKLSATIPLVIASRGDVRGVRIAERAGIMVKVSPPGSQDVATWSESIFASCRAARADLVVMAGFLHLVRI
;
A
#
# COMPACT_ATOMS: atom_id res chain seq x y z
N MET A 1 13.32 27.38 7.89
CA MET A 1 13.43 26.19 7.00
C MET A 1 12.31 25.23 7.29
N ALA A 2 11.65 24.78 6.27
CA ALA A 2 10.59 23.81 6.48
C ALA A 2 11.18 22.47 6.90
N GLU A 3 10.67 21.92 7.94
CA GLU A 3 11.05 20.60 8.37
C GLU A 3 10.43 19.57 7.42
N THR A 4 11.26 18.70 6.89
CA THR A 4 10.81 17.69 5.95
C THR A 4 10.39 16.43 6.71
N ARG A 5 9.10 16.18 6.75
CA ARG A 5 8.61 14.92 7.31
C ARG A 5 8.72 13.82 6.25
N PRO A 6 8.87 12.56 6.66
CA PRO A 6 8.85 11.46 5.70
C PRO A 6 7.52 11.39 4.95
N LEU A 7 7.58 11.03 3.68
CA LEU A 7 6.38 10.76 2.90
C LEU A 7 5.65 9.54 3.47
N ARG A 8 4.35 9.62 3.51
CA ARG A 8 3.52 8.50 3.94
C ARG A 8 2.97 7.81 2.70
N LEU A 9 3.33 6.54 2.53
CA LEU A 9 2.98 5.76 1.36
C LEU A 9 1.94 4.71 1.70
N ALA A 10 0.88 4.66 0.92
CA ALA A 10 -0.01 3.50 0.91
C ALA A 10 0.38 2.64 -0.28
N VAL A 11 0.58 1.35 -0.09
CA VAL A 11 1.03 0.44 -1.14
C VAL A 11 -0.08 -0.54 -1.47
N LEU A 12 -0.48 -0.58 -2.73
CA LEU A 12 -1.48 -1.51 -3.25
C LEU A 12 -0.75 -2.65 -3.95
N LEU A 13 -1.05 -3.89 -3.60
CA LEU A 13 -0.40 -5.05 -4.21
C LEU A 13 -1.37 -6.20 -4.44
N SER A 14 -1.06 -7.05 -5.40
CA SER A 14 -1.85 -8.25 -5.73
C SER A 14 -1.03 -9.53 -5.73
N GLY A 15 0.28 -9.45 -5.56
CA GLY A 15 1.15 -10.59 -5.81
C GLY A 15 2.29 -10.74 -4.82
N SER A 16 3.49 -10.94 -5.36
CA SER A 16 4.66 -11.35 -4.58
C SER A 16 5.17 -10.35 -3.56
N GLY A 17 4.85 -9.07 -3.73
CA GLY A 17 5.34 -8.04 -2.82
C GLY A 17 6.79 -7.65 -3.04
N ARG A 18 7.37 -7.97 -4.20
CA ARG A 18 8.76 -7.62 -4.49
C ARG A 18 9.01 -6.12 -4.42
N THR A 19 8.11 -5.33 -4.99
CA THR A 19 8.23 -3.87 -4.94
C THR A 19 8.12 -3.36 -3.51
N LEU A 20 7.18 -3.93 -2.73
CA LEU A 20 7.04 -3.59 -1.32
C LEU A 20 8.32 -3.91 -0.55
N GLU A 21 8.89 -5.07 -0.79
CA GLU A 21 10.14 -5.48 -0.15
C GLU A 21 11.27 -4.50 -0.45
N ASN A 22 11.39 -4.09 -1.71
CA ASN A 22 12.39 -3.10 -2.12
C ASN A 22 12.16 -1.75 -1.45
N LEU A 23 10.91 -1.31 -1.34
CA LEU A 23 10.58 -0.06 -0.66
C LEU A 23 10.97 -0.12 0.82
N ILE A 24 10.64 -1.22 1.48
CA ILE A 24 10.98 -1.41 2.90
C ILE A 24 12.49 -1.34 3.09
N GLU A 25 13.26 -2.01 2.25
CA GLU A 25 14.73 -2.00 2.32
C GLU A 25 15.29 -0.60 2.16
N ARG A 26 14.75 0.18 1.24
CA ARG A 26 15.22 1.56 1.01
C ARG A 26 14.87 2.47 2.17
N VAL A 27 13.70 2.28 2.76
CA VAL A 27 13.30 3.06 3.93
C VAL A 27 14.18 2.71 5.13
N ASP A 28 14.38 1.42 5.39
CA ASP A 28 15.19 0.96 6.51
C ASP A 28 16.66 1.34 6.35
N GLY A 29 17.15 1.36 5.12
CA GLY A 29 18.54 1.75 4.82
C GLY A 29 18.75 3.26 4.78
N GLY A 30 17.73 4.05 5.02
CA GLY A 30 17.83 5.51 4.99
C GLY A 30 17.95 6.12 3.61
N LYS A 31 17.73 5.34 2.56
CA LYS A 31 17.84 5.83 1.17
C LYS A 31 16.56 6.51 0.69
N LEU A 32 15.46 6.27 1.37
CA LEU A 32 14.17 6.86 1.04
C LEU A 32 13.54 7.38 2.32
N SER A 33 13.27 8.67 2.36
CA SER A 33 12.63 9.30 3.51
C SER A 33 11.11 9.10 3.40
N ALA A 34 10.64 7.94 3.83
CA ALA A 34 9.24 7.59 3.74
C ALA A 34 8.86 6.60 4.85
N THR A 35 7.57 6.53 5.11
CA THR A 35 6.97 5.51 5.95
C THR A 35 5.87 4.82 5.16
N ILE A 36 5.52 3.60 5.55
CA ILE A 36 4.46 2.84 4.89
C ILE A 36 3.40 2.51 5.95
N PRO A 37 2.45 3.43 6.18
CA PRO A 37 1.42 3.20 7.20
C PRO A 37 0.39 2.15 6.82
N LEU A 38 0.25 1.83 5.53
CA LEU A 38 -0.81 0.94 5.08
C LEU A 38 -0.41 0.19 3.81
N VAL A 39 -0.71 -1.10 3.81
CA VAL A 39 -0.66 -1.93 2.61
C VAL A 39 -2.07 -2.45 2.35
N ILE A 40 -2.55 -2.32 1.14
CA ILE A 40 -3.83 -2.87 0.71
C ILE A 40 -3.55 -3.96 -0.30
N ALA A 41 -4.04 -5.16 -0.03
CA ALA A 41 -3.87 -6.30 -0.92
C ALA A 41 -5.23 -6.73 -1.45
N SER A 42 -5.28 -7.13 -2.72
CA SER A 42 -6.51 -7.66 -3.30
C SER A 42 -6.77 -9.11 -2.88
N ARG A 43 -5.76 -9.78 -2.34
CA ARG A 43 -5.87 -11.15 -1.82
C ARG A 43 -5.07 -11.27 -0.54
N GLY A 44 -5.57 -12.07 0.40
CA GLY A 44 -4.92 -12.28 1.68
C GLY A 44 -3.85 -13.36 1.71
N ASP A 45 -3.79 -14.18 0.68
CA ASP A 45 -2.93 -15.37 0.62
C ASP A 45 -1.63 -15.15 -0.15
N VAL A 46 -1.31 -13.90 -0.49
CA VAL A 46 -0.12 -13.58 -1.27
C VAL A 46 1.08 -13.26 -0.38
N ARG A 47 2.28 -13.47 -0.94
CA ARG A 47 3.53 -13.25 -0.23
C ARG A 47 3.68 -11.81 0.26
N GLY A 48 3.19 -10.84 -0.51
CA GLY A 48 3.27 -9.43 -0.15
C GLY A 48 2.60 -9.10 1.19
N VAL A 49 1.50 -9.79 1.51
CA VAL A 49 0.83 -9.62 2.81
C VAL A 49 1.74 -10.06 3.94
N ARG A 50 2.43 -11.19 3.78
CA ARG A 50 3.35 -11.70 4.79
C ARG A 50 4.54 -10.76 5.00
N ILE A 51 5.04 -10.19 3.91
CA ILE A 51 6.14 -9.22 3.98
C ILE A 51 5.70 -8.01 4.80
N ALA A 52 4.52 -7.47 4.52
CA ALA A 52 3.99 -6.33 5.26
C ALA A 52 3.80 -6.66 6.75
N GLU A 53 3.23 -7.80 7.04
CA GLU A 53 3.00 -8.23 8.42
C GLU A 53 4.31 -8.37 9.20
N ARG A 54 5.33 -8.96 8.58
CA ARG A 54 6.66 -9.09 9.21
C ARG A 54 7.31 -7.75 9.47
N ALA A 55 7.01 -6.75 8.64
CA ALA A 55 7.54 -5.41 8.81
C ALA A 55 6.72 -4.58 9.81
N GLY A 56 5.67 -5.14 10.37
CA GLY A 56 4.81 -4.43 11.32
C GLY A 56 3.89 -3.42 10.65
N ILE A 57 3.63 -3.56 9.36
CA ILE A 57 2.78 -2.65 8.61
C ILE A 57 1.33 -3.13 8.68
N MET A 58 0.40 -2.19 8.85
CA MET A 58 -1.03 -2.51 8.81
C MET A 58 -1.41 -3.00 7.42
N VAL A 59 -2.10 -4.13 7.35
CA VAL A 59 -2.56 -4.71 6.10
C VAL A 59 -4.08 -4.75 6.08
N LYS A 60 -4.64 -4.28 4.97
CA LYS A 60 -6.06 -4.40 4.69
C LYS A 60 -6.23 -5.25 3.43
N VAL A 61 -6.99 -6.32 3.54
CA VAL A 61 -7.31 -7.14 2.38
C VAL A 61 -8.65 -6.66 1.83
N SER A 62 -8.65 -6.23 0.57
CA SER A 62 -9.82 -5.65 -0.07
C SER A 62 -10.01 -6.27 -1.45
N PRO A 63 -10.63 -7.46 -1.53
CA PRO A 63 -10.90 -8.07 -2.82
C PRO A 63 -12.00 -7.31 -3.57
N PRO A 64 -11.93 -7.23 -4.90
CA PRO A 64 -12.95 -6.53 -5.66
C PRO A 64 -14.34 -7.17 -5.53
N GLY A 65 -14.39 -8.49 -5.49
CA GLY A 65 -15.66 -9.20 -5.31
C GLY A 65 -16.69 -8.83 -6.36
N SER A 66 -17.93 -8.61 -5.93
CA SER A 66 -19.02 -8.21 -6.78
C SER A 66 -19.24 -6.70 -6.83
N GLN A 67 -18.40 -5.93 -6.19
CA GLN A 67 -18.49 -4.47 -6.22
C GLN A 67 -18.15 -3.93 -7.60
N ASP A 68 -18.78 -2.82 -8.01
CA ASP A 68 -18.34 -2.15 -9.22
C ASP A 68 -16.99 -1.45 -8.97
N VAL A 69 -16.30 -1.10 -10.05
CA VAL A 69 -14.97 -0.50 -9.98
C VAL A 69 -14.98 0.80 -9.18
N ALA A 70 -15.99 1.63 -9.39
CA ALA A 70 -16.05 2.93 -8.73
C ALA A 70 -16.19 2.79 -7.22
N THR A 71 -17.10 1.92 -6.76
CA THR A 71 -17.34 1.68 -5.34
C THR A 71 -16.10 1.09 -4.67
N TRP A 72 -15.49 0.11 -5.32
CA TRP A 72 -14.28 -0.53 -4.79
C TRP A 72 -13.10 0.45 -4.71
N SER A 73 -12.90 1.24 -5.76
CA SER A 73 -11.84 2.25 -5.78
C SER A 73 -12.04 3.31 -4.70
N GLU A 74 -13.27 3.75 -4.52
CA GLU A 74 -13.60 4.72 -3.48
C GLU A 74 -13.27 4.19 -2.09
N SER A 75 -13.59 2.92 -1.83
CA SER A 75 -13.27 2.26 -0.57
C SER A 75 -11.75 2.21 -0.34
N ILE A 76 -10.98 1.87 -1.37
CA ILE A 76 -9.52 1.83 -1.30
C ILE A 76 -8.95 3.20 -0.98
N PHE A 77 -9.38 4.23 -1.70
CA PHE A 77 -8.84 5.57 -1.50
C PHE A 77 -9.30 6.19 -0.18
N ALA A 78 -10.50 5.83 0.29
CA ALA A 78 -10.94 6.23 1.63
C ALA A 78 -10.00 5.67 2.70
N SER A 79 -9.57 4.42 2.56
CA SER A 79 -8.61 3.80 3.47
C SER A 79 -7.25 4.51 3.41
N CYS A 80 -6.80 4.88 2.22
CA CYS A 80 -5.55 5.62 2.04
C CYS A 80 -5.63 6.99 2.72
N ARG A 81 -6.76 7.69 2.57
CA ARG A 81 -6.96 8.98 3.24
C ARG A 81 -6.99 8.82 4.75
N ALA A 82 -7.65 7.79 5.26
CA ALA A 82 -7.70 7.53 6.70
C ALA A 82 -6.31 7.26 7.27
N ALA A 83 -5.44 6.64 6.50
CA ALA A 83 -4.05 6.40 6.87
C ALA A 83 -3.16 7.63 6.65
N ARG A 84 -3.71 8.71 6.15
CA ARG A 84 -2.99 9.96 5.84
C ARG A 84 -1.85 9.73 4.86
N ALA A 85 -2.11 8.95 3.82
CA ALA A 85 -1.12 8.70 2.78
C ALA A 85 -0.91 9.96 1.93
N ASP A 86 0.34 10.27 1.66
CA ASP A 86 0.69 11.35 0.74
C ASP A 86 0.70 10.85 -0.70
N LEU A 87 1.09 9.59 -0.89
CA LEU A 87 1.15 8.95 -2.20
C LEU A 87 0.60 7.53 -2.11
N VAL A 88 0.02 7.07 -3.21
CA VAL A 88 -0.43 5.68 -3.36
C VAL A 88 0.45 5.02 -4.41
N VAL A 89 1.14 3.95 -4.01
CA VAL A 89 2.03 3.20 -4.88
C VAL A 89 1.32 1.92 -5.31
N MET A 90 1.18 1.74 -6.62
CA MET A 90 0.58 0.53 -7.16
C MET A 90 1.67 -0.48 -7.50
N ALA A 91 1.96 -1.36 -6.57
CA ALA A 91 3.07 -2.30 -6.66
C ALA A 91 2.59 -3.64 -7.23
N GLY A 92 2.40 -3.69 -8.53
CA GLY A 92 1.89 -4.88 -9.19
C GLY A 92 0.42 -5.15 -8.89
N PHE A 93 -0.35 -4.10 -8.67
CA PHE A 93 -1.78 -4.21 -8.41
C PHE A 93 -2.51 -4.45 -9.73
N LEU A 94 -3.03 -5.66 -9.92
CA LEU A 94 -3.53 -6.13 -11.21
C LEU A 94 -4.99 -5.80 -11.49
N HIS A 95 -5.58 -4.93 -10.71
CA HIS A 95 -6.99 -4.56 -10.85
C HIS A 95 -7.13 -3.13 -11.31
N LEU A 96 -8.16 -2.87 -12.09
CA LEU A 96 -8.48 -1.52 -12.52
C LEU A 96 -8.99 -0.72 -11.32
N VAL A 97 -8.37 0.42 -11.09
CA VAL A 97 -8.75 1.32 -10.00
C VAL A 97 -9.18 2.65 -10.62
N ARG A 98 -10.31 3.16 -10.19
CA ARG A 98 -10.86 4.39 -10.71
C ARG A 98 -10.57 5.55 -9.76
N ILE A 99 -9.89 6.52 -10.28
CA ILE A 99 -9.53 7.72 -9.51
C ILE A 99 -10.65 8.75 -9.54
#